data_0059b80c8698489f65ae0d30b9212596
#
_entry.id   0059b80c8698489f65ae0d30b9212596
#
_cell.length_a   1.000
_cell.length_b   1.000
_cell.length_c   1.000
_cell.angle_alpha   90.00
_cell.angle_beta   90.00
_cell.angle_gamma   90.00
#
_symmetry.space_group_name_H-M   'P 1'
#
loop_
_entity.id
_entity.type
_entity.pdbx_description
1 polymer ?
#
loop_
_entity_poly.entity_id
_entity_poly.type
_entity_poly.pdbx_seq_one_letter_code
_entity_poly.pdbx_strand_id
1 'polypeptide(L)'
;MLQPKRTKFRKQQKGRMKGLSSRGHVLSNGTFGIKSLDSSFVTARQIEAARIAATRFMKREGSLWIKIFPDKPITKKPLEVRMVKGKGAVEYWAAVVKPGRILFEISGVPMDTAKEALRLAAQKLPVKTKFIVARDYQA
;
A
#
# COMPACT_ATOMS: atom_id res chain seq x y z
N MET A 1 -3.85 8.77 -10.00
CA MET A 1 -3.48 7.59 -9.22
C MET A 1 -2.05 7.19 -9.52
N LEU A 2 -1.43 6.48 -8.58
CA LEU A 2 -0.07 6.01 -8.76
C LEU A 2 0.01 4.93 -9.83
N GLN A 3 0.97 5.08 -10.73
CA GLN A 3 1.31 4.05 -11.73
C GLN A 3 2.70 4.31 -12.25
N PRO A 4 3.41 3.27 -12.77
CA PRO A 4 4.74 3.46 -13.32
C PRO A 4 4.71 4.31 -14.58
N LYS A 5 5.70 5.18 -14.73
CA LYS A 5 5.86 5.98 -15.95
C LYS A 5 6.36 5.13 -17.10
N ARG A 6 7.23 4.16 -16.82
CA ARG A 6 7.79 3.24 -17.79
C ARG A 6 7.81 1.84 -17.23
N THR A 7 7.59 0.85 -18.09
CA THR A 7 7.69 -0.55 -17.72
C THR A 7 8.51 -1.30 -18.76
N LYS A 8 9.35 -2.23 -18.30
CA LYS A 8 10.07 -3.14 -19.20
C LYS A 8 9.09 -4.07 -19.90
N PHE A 9 8.11 -4.58 -19.16
CA PHE A 9 7.02 -5.39 -19.67
C PHE A 9 5.71 -4.79 -19.23
N ARG A 10 4.77 -4.63 -20.20
CA ARG A 10 3.46 -4.05 -19.89
C ARG A 10 2.60 -5.02 -19.08
N LYS A 11 2.79 -6.30 -19.26
CA LYS A 11 2.02 -7.35 -18.59
C LYS A 11 2.98 -8.29 -17.88
N GLN A 12 2.54 -8.79 -16.70
CA GLN A 12 3.32 -9.72 -15.90
C GLN A 12 2.41 -10.82 -15.36
N GLN A 13 2.99 -11.97 -15.06
CA GLN A 13 2.25 -13.04 -14.40
C GLN A 13 2.04 -12.69 -12.93
N LYS A 14 0.89 -13.10 -12.36
CA LYS A 14 0.57 -12.81 -10.96
C LYS A 14 1.61 -13.38 -9.99
N GLY A 15 2.08 -14.60 -10.23
CA GLY A 15 3.02 -15.24 -9.34
C GLY A 15 2.41 -15.59 -7.98
N ARG A 16 3.24 -16.10 -7.09
CA ARG A 16 2.85 -16.42 -5.71
C ARG A 16 3.52 -15.46 -4.74
N MET A 17 2.75 -15.01 -3.75
CA MET A 17 3.26 -14.14 -2.69
C MET A 17 3.67 -14.97 -1.50
N LYS A 18 4.97 -15.26 -1.38
CA LYS A 18 5.51 -16.04 -0.27
C LYS A 18 6.57 -15.25 0.46
N GLY A 19 6.76 -15.58 1.73
CA GLY A 19 7.82 -15.05 2.56
C GLY A 19 7.45 -13.75 3.28
N LEU A 20 8.43 -13.24 4.01
CA LEU A 20 8.32 -11.99 4.76
C LEU A 20 9.00 -10.87 4.01
N SER A 21 8.61 -9.63 4.33
CA SER A 21 9.26 -8.47 3.75
C SER A 21 10.70 -8.36 4.25
N SER A 22 11.66 -8.34 3.32
CA SER A 22 13.07 -8.13 3.65
C SER A 22 13.47 -6.66 3.53
N ARG A 23 12.63 -5.84 2.88
CA ARG A 23 12.85 -4.40 2.72
C ARG A 23 11.57 -3.66 3.11
N GLY A 24 11.73 -2.42 3.56
CA GLY A 24 10.59 -1.59 3.92
C GLY A 24 9.84 -2.09 5.15
N HIS A 25 10.55 -2.73 6.08
CA HIS A 25 9.97 -3.24 7.33
C HIS A 25 10.32 -2.39 8.55
N VAL A 26 11.01 -1.28 8.35
CA VAL A 26 11.43 -0.36 9.40
C VAL A 26 11.03 1.06 9.01
N LEU A 27 10.56 1.85 9.99
CA LEU A 27 10.23 3.25 9.75
C LEU A 27 11.49 4.05 9.38
N SER A 28 11.40 4.86 8.34
CA SER A 28 12.54 5.63 7.85
C SER A 28 12.27 7.14 7.83
N ASN A 29 11.07 7.57 7.48
CA ASN A 29 10.73 9.00 7.36
C ASN A 29 9.81 9.48 8.46
N GLY A 30 8.88 8.64 8.89
CA GLY A 30 7.85 9.01 9.84
C GLY A 30 8.16 8.55 11.26
N THR A 31 7.46 9.14 12.22
CA THR A 31 7.48 8.73 13.62
C THR A 31 6.52 7.58 13.87
N PHE A 32 5.42 7.55 13.12
CA PHE A 32 4.36 6.55 13.24
C PHE A 32 4.11 5.91 11.89
N GLY A 33 3.60 4.68 11.90
CA GLY A 33 3.27 4.00 10.66
C GLY A 33 2.36 2.81 10.88
N ILE A 34 1.94 2.21 9.77
CA ILE A 34 1.25 0.91 9.80
C ILE A 34 2.02 -0.07 8.94
N LYS A 35 2.11 -1.29 9.44
CA LYS A 35 2.71 -2.39 8.69
C LYS A 35 1.68 -3.46 8.39
N SER A 36 1.86 -4.16 7.29
CA SER A 36 0.98 -5.26 6.91
C SER A 36 1.28 -6.50 7.75
N LEU A 37 0.23 -7.21 8.13
CA LEU A 37 0.33 -8.51 8.78
C LEU A 37 0.05 -9.66 7.81
N ASP A 38 -0.44 -9.34 6.62
CA ASP A 38 -0.85 -10.31 5.59
C ASP A 38 -0.11 -10.08 4.28
N SER A 39 -0.20 -11.07 3.38
CA SER A 39 0.24 -10.93 1.99
C SER A 39 -0.98 -10.64 1.12
N SER A 40 -0.88 -9.64 0.24
CA SER A 40 -1.95 -9.31 -0.70
C SER A 40 -1.44 -8.36 -1.78
N PHE A 41 -2.23 -8.25 -2.84
CA PHE A 41 -2.08 -7.15 -3.79
C PHE A 41 -2.86 -5.94 -3.27
N VAL A 42 -2.21 -4.78 -3.22
CA VAL A 42 -2.85 -3.52 -2.84
C VAL A 42 -2.91 -2.66 -4.10
N THR A 43 -4.11 -2.36 -4.55
CA THR A 43 -4.30 -1.63 -5.82
C THR A 43 -4.00 -0.15 -5.66
N ALA A 44 -3.69 0.52 -6.78
CA ALA A 44 -3.49 1.97 -6.79
C ALA A 44 -4.70 2.72 -6.23
N ARG A 45 -5.92 2.24 -6.51
CA ARG A 45 -7.14 2.85 -5.97
C ARG A 45 -7.24 2.72 -4.46
N GLN A 46 -6.86 1.56 -3.92
CA GLN A 46 -6.85 1.34 -2.47
C GLN A 46 -5.83 2.23 -1.78
N ILE A 47 -4.63 2.38 -2.36
CA ILE A 47 -3.59 3.26 -1.84
C ILE A 47 -4.09 4.71 -1.81
N GLU A 48 -4.70 5.16 -2.89
CA GLU A 48 -5.23 6.53 -2.99
C GLU A 48 -6.36 6.77 -1.98
N ALA A 49 -7.29 5.81 -1.86
CA ALA A 49 -8.38 5.90 -0.90
C ALA A 49 -7.85 5.99 0.54
N ALA A 50 -6.85 5.18 0.87
CA ALA A 50 -6.23 5.18 2.19
C ALA A 50 -5.54 6.52 2.47
N ARG A 51 -4.79 7.04 1.50
CA ARG A 51 -4.14 8.35 1.62
C ARG A 51 -5.15 9.45 1.90
N ILE A 52 -6.23 9.50 1.14
CA ILE A 52 -7.27 10.51 1.30
C ILE A 52 -7.91 10.42 2.69
N ALA A 53 -8.23 9.21 3.15
CA ALA A 53 -8.84 9.01 4.47
C ALA A 53 -7.94 9.54 5.58
N ALA A 54 -6.64 9.23 5.52
CA ALA A 54 -5.69 9.68 6.53
C ALA A 54 -5.51 11.20 6.51
N THR A 55 -5.31 11.80 5.33
CA THR A 55 -5.06 13.23 5.21
C THR A 55 -6.27 14.07 5.59
N ARG A 56 -7.47 13.60 5.31
CA ARG A 56 -8.70 14.29 5.75
C ARG A 56 -8.79 14.35 7.27
N PHE A 57 -8.47 13.25 7.93
CA PHE A 57 -8.52 13.24 9.40
C PHE A 57 -7.48 14.17 10.00
N MET A 58 -6.27 14.21 9.42
CA MET A 58 -5.20 15.07 9.91
C MET A 58 -5.40 16.55 9.57
N LYS A 59 -6.41 16.90 8.76
CA LYS A 59 -6.70 18.28 8.34
C LYS A 59 -5.49 18.97 7.73
N ARG A 60 -4.68 18.22 6.96
CA ARG A 60 -3.45 18.70 6.31
C ARG A 60 -2.33 19.09 7.28
N GLU A 61 -2.43 18.72 8.55
CA GLU A 61 -1.32 18.84 9.49
C GLU A 61 -0.38 17.65 9.34
N GLY A 62 0.91 17.90 9.58
CA GLY A 62 1.91 16.85 9.51
C GLY A 62 2.22 16.42 8.07
N SER A 63 2.95 15.33 7.97
CA SER A 63 3.38 14.76 6.70
C SER A 63 3.02 13.28 6.65
N LEU A 64 2.62 12.83 5.46
CA LEU A 64 2.30 11.42 5.21
C LEU A 64 3.17 10.92 4.05
N TRP A 65 3.80 9.78 4.25
CA TRP A 65 4.58 9.11 3.21
C TRP A 65 3.92 7.79 2.83
N ILE A 66 3.73 7.58 1.52
CA ILE A 66 3.29 6.30 0.98
C ILE A 66 4.56 5.48 0.72
N LYS A 67 4.68 4.33 1.38
CA LYS A 67 5.90 3.51 1.32
C LYS A 67 5.80 2.33 0.37
N ILE A 68 4.68 2.18 -0.32
CA ILE A 68 4.49 1.14 -1.34
C ILE A 68 4.12 1.80 -2.65
N PHE A 69 4.47 1.14 -3.75
CA PHE A 69 4.17 1.64 -5.09
C PHE A 69 3.53 0.54 -5.93
N PRO A 70 2.42 0.84 -6.63
CA PRO A 70 1.72 -0.16 -7.44
C PRO A 70 2.40 -0.34 -8.79
N ASP A 71 3.45 -1.16 -8.84
CA ASP A 71 4.26 -1.37 -10.03
C ASP A 71 3.91 -2.64 -10.80
N LYS A 72 3.05 -3.50 -10.26
CA LYS A 72 2.66 -4.75 -10.92
C LYS A 72 1.37 -4.56 -11.71
N PRO A 73 1.38 -4.81 -13.03
CA PRO A 73 0.15 -4.76 -13.83
C PRO A 73 -0.68 -6.02 -13.60
N ILE A 74 -1.95 -5.84 -13.30
CA ILE A 74 -2.90 -6.93 -13.14
C ILE A 74 -3.85 -6.94 -14.33
N THR A 75 -3.98 -8.11 -14.95
CA THR A 75 -4.85 -8.28 -16.10
C THR A 75 -6.07 -9.10 -15.70
N LYS A 76 -7.19 -8.82 -16.36
CA LYS A 76 -8.42 -9.57 -16.17
C LYS A 76 -8.98 -9.96 -17.53
N LYS A 77 -9.27 -11.25 -17.73
CA LYS A 77 -9.91 -11.70 -18.94
C LYS A 77 -11.42 -11.43 -18.87
N PRO A 78 -12.02 -10.90 -19.95
CA PRO A 78 -13.48 -10.78 -20.00
C PRO A 78 -14.14 -12.15 -19.85
N LEU A 79 -15.28 -12.22 -19.18
CA LEU A 79 -16.02 -13.47 -18.99
C LEU A 79 -16.43 -14.11 -20.32
N GLU A 80 -16.62 -13.31 -21.36
CA GLU A 80 -17.08 -13.76 -22.68
C GLU A 80 -15.96 -14.38 -23.53
N VAL A 81 -14.70 -14.28 -23.11
CA VAL A 81 -13.55 -14.72 -23.89
C VAL A 81 -12.77 -15.77 -23.13
N ARG A 82 -13.38 -16.97 -23.00
CA ARG A 82 -12.77 -18.08 -22.24
C ARG A 82 -11.59 -18.74 -22.93
N MET A 83 -11.48 -18.65 -24.23
CA MET A 83 -10.53 -19.43 -25.04
C MET A 83 -9.51 -18.57 -25.78
N VAL A 84 -9.34 -17.30 -25.42
CA VAL A 84 -8.36 -16.45 -26.10
C VAL A 84 -6.96 -16.75 -25.55
N LYS A 85 -6.04 -17.02 -26.44
CA LYS A 85 -4.62 -17.20 -26.11
C LYS A 85 -4.02 -15.85 -25.75
N GLY A 86 -3.25 -15.81 -24.66
CA GLY A 86 -2.58 -14.60 -24.17
C GLY A 86 -3.33 -13.89 -23.06
N LYS A 87 -2.67 -12.91 -22.46
CA LYS A 87 -3.23 -12.11 -21.37
C LYS A 87 -4.15 -11.00 -21.91
N GLY A 88 -5.19 -10.69 -21.18
CA GLY A 88 -6.01 -9.53 -21.45
C GLY A 88 -5.25 -8.22 -21.28
N ALA A 89 -5.92 -7.09 -21.50
CA ALA A 89 -5.34 -5.78 -21.29
C ALA A 89 -5.06 -5.54 -19.80
N VAL A 90 -4.10 -4.65 -19.49
CA VAL A 90 -3.83 -4.23 -18.11
C VAL A 90 -5.06 -3.48 -17.60
N GLU A 91 -5.68 -4.01 -16.54
CA GLU A 91 -6.87 -3.42 -15.95
C GLU A 91 -6.53 -2.44 -14.82
N TYR A 92 -5.54 -2.80 -14.00
CA TYR A 92 -5.11 -1.93 -12.91
C TYR A 92 -3.69 -2.27 -12.47
N TRP A 93 -3.12 -1.36 -11.69
CA TRP A 93 -1.79 -1.52 -11.11
C TRP A 93 -1.92 -1.82 -9.62
N ALA A 94 -1.03 -2.68 -9.11
CA ALA A 94 -1.05 -3.08 -7.71
C ALA A 94 0.37 -3.22 -7.16
N ALA A 95 0.49 -3.03 -5.85
CA ALA A 95 1.72 -3.33 -5.11
C ALA A 95 1.62 -4.73 -4.52
N VAL A 96 2.70 -5.49 -4.58
CA VAL A 96 2.80 -6.77 -3.89
C VAL A 96 3.25 -6.48 -2.47
N VAL A 97 2.39 -6.82 -1.50
CA VAL A 97 2.65 -6.56 -0.08
C VAL A 97 2.85 -7.88 0.65
N LYS A 98 3.92 -7.98 1.41
CA LYS A 98 4.24 -9.13 2.25
C LYS A 98 4.15 -8.76 3.73
N PRO A 99 3.94 -9.73 4.64
CA PRO A 99 3.91 -9.43 6.07
C PRO A 99 5.17 -8.71 6.53
N GLY A 100 4.99 -7.68 7.35
CA GLY A 100 6.07 -6.84 7.85
C GLY A 100 6.35 -5.60 7.02
N ARG A 101 5.75 -5.47 5.84
CA ARG A 101 5.95 -4.29 4.99
C ARG A 101 5.25 -3.07 5.58
N ILE A 102 5.97 -1.96 5.69
CA ILE A 102 5.39 -0.68 6.07
C ILE A 102 4.65 -0.09 4.87
N LEU A 103 3.40 0.29 5.09
CA LEU A 103 2.53 0.80 4.04
C LEU A 103 2.49 2.32 4.00
N PHE A 104 2.32 2.95 5.17
CA PHE A 104 2.26 4.40 5.32
C PHE A 104 3.04 4.81 6.55
N GLU A 105 3.63 6.01 6.50
CA GLU A 105 4.29 6.64 7.64
C GLU A 105 3.74 8.05 7.81
N ILE A 106 3.66 8.49 9.06
CA ILE A 106 3.18 9.83 9.42
C ILE A 106 4.16 10.45 10.42
N SER A 107 4.35 11.77 10.31
CA SER A 107 5.05 12.56 11.32
C SER A 107 4.43 13.95 11.42
N GLY A 108 4.78 14.69 12.48
CA GLY A 108 4.34 16.06 12.67
C GLY A 108 2.96 16.21 13.29
N VAL A 109 2.39 15.13 13.83
CA VAL A 109 1.11 15.15 14.55
C VAL A 109 1.24 14.35 15.84
N PRO A 110 0.34 14.59 16.84
CA PRO A 110 0.34 13.77 18.06
C PRO A 110 0.03 12.31 17.77
N MET A 111 0.46 11.41 18.65
CA MET A 111 0.24 9.98 18.51
C MET A 111 -1.24 9.63 18.31
N ASP A 112 -2.13 10.26 19.11
CA ASP A 112 -3.56 9.98 19.02
C ASP A 112 -4.13 10.29 17.63
N THR A 113 -3.73 11.43 17.07
CA THR A 113 -4.12 11.83 15.73
C THR A 113 -3.57 10.88 14.68
N ALA A 114 -2.28 10.52 14.78
CA ALA A 114 -1.65 9.60 13.85
C ALA A 114 -2.30 8.22 13.90
N LYS A 115 -2.58 7.71 15.09
CA LYS A 115 -3.19 6.39 15.28
C LYS A 115 -4.57 6.33 14.64
N GLU A 116 -5.40 7.35 14.84
CA GLU A 116 -6.74 7.38 14.25
C GLU A 116 -6.67 7.57 12.72
N ALA A 117 -5.78 8.44 12.23
CA ALA A 117 -5.61 8.66 10.81
C ALA A 117 -5.20 7.36 10.10
N LEU A 118 -4.25 6.64 10.67
CA LEU A 118 -3.78 5.37 10.10
C LEU A 118 -4.82 4.27 10.22
N ARG A 119 -5.63 4.28 11.27
CA ARG A 119 -6.76 3.34 11.41
C ARG A 119 -7.76 3.54 10.28
N LEU A 120 -8.08 4.78 9.96
CA LEU A 120 -9.01 5.09 8.85
C LEU A 120 -8.40 4.70 7.51
N ALA A 121 -7.10 4.93 7.33
CA ALA A 121 -6.41 4.49 6.12
C ALA A 121 -6.45 2.96 5.98
N ALA A 122 -6.20 2.25 7.08
CA ALA A 122 -6.18 0.79 7.08
C ALA A 122 -7.54 0.18 6.67
N GLN A 123 -8.64 0.85 6.98
CA GLN A 123 -9.97 0.38 6.59
C GLN A 123 -10.15 0.33 5.06
N LYS A 124 -9.36 1.08 4.31
CA LYS A 124 -9.41 1.10 2.84
C LYS A 124 -8.47 0.08 2.20
N LEU A 125 -7.70 -0.63 3.01
CA LEU A 125 -6.71 -1.60 2.53
C LEU A 125 -7.21 -3.03 2.72
N PRO A 126 -6.79 -3.97 1.84
CA PRO A 126 -7.26 -5.36 1.91
C PRO A 126 -6.48 -6.23 2.90
N VAL A 127 -5.53 -5.66 3.63
CA VAL A 127 -4.67 -6.38 4.56
C VAL A 127 -4.94 -5.97 5.99
N LYS A 128 -4.69 -6.87 6.93
CA LYS A 128 -4.65 -6.54 8.35
C LYS A 128 -3.37 -5.76 8.62
N THR A 129 -3.46 -4.76 9.45
CA THR A 129 -2.34 -3.87 9.74
C THR A 129 -2.09 -3.74 11.23
N LYS A 130 -0.87 -3.32 11.58
CA LYS A 130 -0.48 -3.02 12.95
C LYS A 130 0.10 -1.62 13.00
N PHE A 131 -0.37 -0.80 13.93
CA PHE A 131 0.20 0.51 14.20
C PHE A 131 1.57 0.34 14.85
N ILE A 132 2.55 1.08 14.36
CA ILE A 132 3.92 1.04 14.89
C ILE A 132 4.44 2.43 15.15
N VAL A 133 5.39 2.51 16.08
CA VAL A 133 6.02 3.76 16.53
C VAL A 133 7.52 3.62 16.35
N ALA A 134 8.20 4.70 15.97
CA ALA A 134 9.64 4.71 15.82
C ALA A 134 10.31 4.40 17.16
N ARG A 135 11.44 3.68 17.12
CA ARG A 135 12.15 3.26 18.34
C ARG A 135 12.64 4.43 19.20
N ASP A 136 12.97 5.53 18.54
CA ASP A 136 13.48 6.74 19.20
C ASP A 136 12.38 7.72 19.59
N TYR A 137 11.10 7.34 19.45
CA TYR A 137 9.99 8.21 19.80
C TYR A 137 9.94 8.45 21.30
N GLN A 138 9.85 9.71 21.66
CA GLN A 138 9.67 10.16 23.05
C GLN A 138 8.37 10.96 23.13
N ALA A 139 7.51 10.55 24.05
CA ALA A 139 6.21 11.21 24.22
C ALA A 139 6.38 12.61 24.84
#